data_673198f83b4de9b43c61ed860dc013cd
#
_entry.id   673198f83b4de9b43c61ed860dc013cd
#
_cell.length_a   1.000
_cell.length_b   1.000
_cell.length_c   1.000
_cell.angle_alpha   90.00
_cell.angle_beta   90.00
_cell.angle_gamma   90.00
#
_symmetry.space_group_name_H-M   'P 1'
#
loop_
_entity.id
_entity.type
_entity.pdbx_description
1 polymer ?
#
loop_
_entity_poly.entity_id
_entity_poly.type
_entity_poly.pdbx_seq_one_letter_code
_entity_poly.pdbx_strand_id
1 'polypeptide(L)'
;MTLLSVEGLTVDRRGARVLDGVSLTVGAGEVVGLIGPNGAGKTTLMRAALGLIPAAGRSSLAALAPRARARAAAFLPQAREIAWPVAVEVLVALGRAPHRASAGGLSDADRAAVARAMARMEVAHLAGRPATELSGGEAARVLIARVLAQETPLILADEPTAGLDPAAQIATMEVFGTLAREGRGVLVALHDLALAARHCTRLVALAGGRVAAEGAPAEVLSPASAAGLFGIEARWEDGPEGPLFHALGLRRDRAR
;
A
#
# COMPACT_ATOMS: atom_id res chain seq x y z
N MET A 1 19.13 -0.01 1.22
CA MET A 1 19.00 1.46 0.94
C MET A 1 17.63 1.90 1.41
N THR A 2 17.54 2.94 2.24
CA THR A 2 16.25 3.47 2.75
C THR A 2 15.58 4.32 1.66
N LEU A 3 14.31 4.03 1.38
CA LEU A 3 13.48 4.74 0.39
C LEU A 3 12.50 5.71 1.05
N LEU A 4 12.06 5.42 2.28
CA LEU A 4 11.25 6.28 3.11
C LEU A 4 11.81 6.28 4.54
N SER A 5 11.97 7.46 5.12
CA SER A 5 12.16 7.67 6.55
C SER A 5 11.10 8.63 7.07
N VAL A 6 10.44 8.23 8.13
CA VAL A 6 9.43 9.01 8.87
C VAL A 6 9.88 9.09 10.32
N GLU A 7 9.94 10.30 10.88
CA GLU A 7 10.42 10.57 12.24
C GLU A 7 9.43 11.45 13.00
N GLY A 8 8.82 10.87 14.04
CA GLY A 8 7.94 11.59 14.96
C GLY A 8 6.71 12.22 14.32
N LEU A 9 6.15 11.61 13.24
CA LEU A 9 4.98 12.18 12.57
C LEU A 9 3.79 12.28 13.51
N THR A 10 3.27 13.48 13.62
CA THR A 10 2.10 13.80 14.45
C THR A 10 1.08 14.56 13.60
N VAL A 11 -0.18 14.11 13.65
CA VAL A 11 -1.27 14.70 12.89
C VAL A 11 -2.48 14.92 13.80
N ASP A 12 -2.91 16.16 13.89
CA ASP A 12 -4.16 16.54 14.54
C ASP A 12 -5.25 16.79 13.47
N ARG A 13 -6.45 16.26 13.68
CA ARG A 13 -7.57 16.40 12.76
C ARG A 13 -8.85 16.65 13.53
N ARG A 14 -9.55 17.77 13.26
CA ARG A 14 -10.81 18.15 13.93
C ARG A 14 -10.71 18.10 15.45
N GLY A 15 -9.59 18.56 16.01
CA GLY A 15 -9.37 18.57 17.47
C GLY A 15 -8.95 17.23 18.08
N ALA A 16 -8.84 16.15 17.30
CA ALA A 16 -8.37 14.85 17.77
C ALA A 16 -6.99 14.53 17.21
N ARG A 17 -6.12 13.94 18.05
CA ARG A 17 -4.82 13.44 17.63
C ARG A 17 -5.00 12.10 16.94
N VAL A 18 -4.73 12.08 15.63
CA VAL A 18 -4.86 10.88 14.77
C VAL A 18 -3.54 10.12 14.69
N LEU A 19 -2.41 10.84 14.63
CA LEU A 19 -1.07 10.26 14.74
C LEU A 19 -0.32 10.96 15.84
N ASP A 20 0.45 10.22 16.62
CA ASP A 20 1.18 10.71 17.76
C ASP A 20 2.61 10.16 17.81
N GLY A 21 3.54 10.92 17.23
CA GLY A 21 4.96 10.59 17.23
C GLY A 21 5.35 9.35 16.44
N VAL A 22 4.66 9.03 15.33
CA VAL A 22 4.92 7.83 14.53
C VAL A 22 6.25 7.95 13.80
N SER A 23 7.09 6.94 13.95
CA SER A 23 8.35 6.76 13.22
C SER A 23 8.38 5.40 12.53
N LEU A 24 8.83 5.34 11.29
CA LEU A 24 9.07 4.10 10.54
C LEU A 24 10.00 4.35 9.36
N THR A 25 10.55 3.29 8.83
CA THR A 25 11.33 3.32 7.58
C THR A 25 10.80 2.30 6.59
N VAL A 26 11.09 2.48 5.29
CA VAL A 26 10.89 1.47 4.25
C VAL A 26 12.16 1.39 3.43
N GLY A 27 12.73 0.21 3.33
CA GLY A 27 13.92 -0.07 2.55
C GLY A 27 13.61 -0.58 1.14
N ALA A 28 14.64 -0.58 0.30
CA ALA A 28 14.61 -1.32 -0.96
C ALA A 28 14.54 -2.82 -0.69
N GLY A 29 13.72 -3.54 -1.45
CA GLY A 29 13.54 -4.98 -1.27
C GLY A 29 12.53 -5.37 -0.17
N GLU A 30 11.86 -4.40 0.46
CA GLU A 30 10.88 -4.67 1.50
C GLU A 30 9.44 -4.54 1.00
N VAL A 31 8.57 -5.43 1.48
CA VAL A 31 7.12 -5.25 1.52
C VAL A 31 6.73 -5.03 2.98
N VAL A 32 6.54 -3.78 3.37
CA VAL A 32 6.13 -3.39 4.73
C VAL A 32 4.62 -3.33 4.82
N GLY A 33 4.03 -4.24 5.58
CA GLY A 33 2.60 -4.27 5.86
C GLY A 33 2.24 -3.31 7.00
N LEU A 34 1.39 -2.33 6.72
CA LEU A 34 0.84 -1.43 7.72
C LEU A 34 -0.52 -1.97 8.18
N ILE A 35 -0.58 -2.52 9.38
CA ILE A 35 -1.78 -3.15 9.94
C ILE A 35 -2.29 -2.37 11.16
N GLY A 36 -3.48 -2.70 11.60
CA GLY A 36 -4.12 -2.08 12.77
C GLY A 36 -5.62 -1.94 12.60
N PRO A 37 -6.36 -1.72 13.67
CA PRO A 37 -7.81 -1.57 13.62
C PRO A 37 -8.26 -0.38 12.75
N ASN A 38 -9.56 -0.34 12.44
CA ASN A 38 -10.15 0.79 11.73
C ASN A 38 -9.97 2.06 12.56
N GLY A 39 -9.60 3.15 11.89
CA GLY A 39 -9.30 4.42 12.56
C GLY A 39 -7.93 4.52 13.24
N ALA A 40 -7.05 3.49 13.15
CA ALA A 40 -5.71 3.54 13.74
C ALA A 40 -4.76 4.58 13.10
N GLY A 41 -5.14 5.17 11.96
CA GLY A 41 -4.36 6.23 11.32
C GLY A 41 -3.56 5.78 10.08
N LYS A 42 -3.75 4.56 9.56
CA LYS A 42 -2.98 4.00 8.41
C LYS A 42 -2.98 4.93 7.18
N THR A 43 -4.15 5.27 6.67
CA THR A 43 -4.31 6.21 5.55
C THR A 43 -3.71 7.60 5.86
N THR A 44 -3.91 8.07 7.10
CA THR A 44 -3.38 9.37 7.55
C THR A 44 -1.86 9.36 7.55
N LEU A 45 -1.24 8.27 8.01
CA LEU A 45 0.22 8.11 8.00
C LEU A 45 0.79 8.14 6.58
N MET A 46 0.21 7.38 5.64
CA MET A 46 0.64 7.40 4.24
C MET A 46 0.53 8.79 3.61
N ARG A 47 -0.59 9.48 3.84
CA ARG A 47 -0.81 10.83 3.32
C ARG A 47 0.13 11.85 3.94
N ALA A 48 0.39 11.77 5.26
CA ALA A 48 1.35 12.63 5.95
C ALA A 48 2.79 12.35 5.49
N ALA A 49 3.18 11.09 5.37
CA ALA A 49 4.49 10.69 4.86
C ALA A 49 4.75 11.22 3.44
N LEU A 50 3.71 11.28 2.60
CA LEU A 50 3.76 11.87 1.26
C LEU A 50 3.65 13.41 1.25
N GLY A 51 3.46 14.08 2.41
CA GLY A 51 3.22 15.52 2.45
C GLY A 51 1.94 15.96 1.73
N LEU A 52 0.92 15.10 1.68
CA LEU A 52 -0.40 15.39 1.11
C LEU A 52 -1.34 16.04 2.13
N ILE A 53 -0.99 15.97 3.41
CA ILE A 53 -1.67 16.63 4.52
C ILE A 53 -0.63 17.24 5.47
N PRO A 54 -0.97 18.30 6.19
CA PRO A 54 -0.10 18.88 7.22
C PRO A 54 0.20 17.87 8.33
N ALA A 55 1.45 17.82 8.76
CA ALA A 55 1.92 17.01 9.89
C ALA A 55 3.10 17.69 10.57
N ALA A 56 3.26 17.51 11.88
CA ALA A 56 4.51 17.77 12.59
C ALA A 56 5.43 16.56 12.48
N GLY A 57 6.73 16.73 12.76
CA GLY A 57 7.75 15.71 12.57
C GLY A 57 8.41 15.80 11.19
N ARG A 58 9.06 14.73 10.74
CA ARG A 58 9.81 14.72 9.48
C ARG A 58 9.42 13.51 8.60
N SER A 59 9.40 13.74 7.30
CA SER A 59 9.33 12.68 6.28
C SER A 59 10.29 13.01 5.15
N SER A 60 11.08 12.03 4.74
CA SER A 60 12.02 12.18 3.63
C SER A 60 11.31 12.49 2.30
N LEU A 61 10.07 12.02 2.11
CA LEU A 61 9.28 12.31 0.90
C LEU A 61 8.62 13.68 0.97
N ALA A 62 8.06 14.07 2.12
CA ALA A 62 7.40 15.37 2.27
C ALA A 62 8.37 16.54 2.08
N ALA A 63 9.65 16.35 2.36
CA ALA A 63 10.72 17.33 2.15
C ALA A 63 11.06 17.55 0.67
N LEU A 64 10.67 16.66 -0.23
CA LEU A 64 10.96 16.75 -1.66
C LEU A 64 10.00 17.73 -2.36
N ALA A 65 10.54 18.45 -3.37
CA ALA A 65 9.70 19.19 -4.30
C ALA A 65 8.68 18.26 -4.99
N PRO A 66 7.48 18.73 -5.35
CA PRO A 66 6.37 17.88 -5.82
C PRO A 66 6.75 16.92 -6.95
N ARG A 67 7.51 17.37 -7.95
CA ARG A 67 7.94 16.53 -9.08
C ARG A 67 8.98 15.49 -8.69
N ALA A 68 9.93 15.85 -7.81
CA ALA A 68 10.92 14.91 -7.29
C ALA A 68 10.24 13.83 -6.44
N ARG A 69 9.31 14.22 -5.58
CA ARG A 69 8.49 13.31 -4.77
C ARG A 69 7.69 12.35 -5.63
N ALA A 70 7.03 12.84 -6.71
CA ALA A 70 6.29 11.99 -7.63
C ALA A 70 7.17 11.03 -8.44
N ARG A 71 8.49 11.27 -8.54
CA ARG A 71 9.45 10.31 -9.11
C ARG A 71 10.02 9.36 -8.06
N ALA A 72 9.98 9.74 -6.79
CA ALA A 72 10.48 8.92 -5.69
C ALA A 72 9.44 7.91 -5.20
N ALA A 73 8.15 8.28 -5.20
CA ALA A 73 7.08 7.44 -4.69
C ALA A 73 5.79 7.54 -5.51
N ALA A 74 5.13 6.41 -5.74
CA ALA A 74 3.79 6.32 -6.28
C ALA A 74 2.80 6.02 -5.15
N PHE A 75 1.56 6.53 -5.27
CA PHE A 75 0.51 6.31 -4.29
C PHE A 75 -0.76 5.76 -4.91
N LEU A 76 -1.23 4.63 -4.40
CA LEU A 76 -2.53 4.06 -4.67
C LEU A 76 -3.45 4.38 -3.49
N PRO A 77 -4.40 5.32 -3.62
CA PRO A 77 -5.36 5.62 -2.56
C PRO A 77 -6.43 4.54 -2.45
N GLN A 78 -7.07 4.46 -1.29
CA GLN A 78 -8.19 3.55 -1.02
C GLN A 78 -9.40 3.81 -1.94
N ALA A 79 -9.68 5.10 -2.22
CA ALA A 79 -10.75 5.47 -3.15
C ALA A 79 -10.37 5.10 -4.59
N ARG A 80 -11.23 4.32 -5.25
CA ARG A 80 -11.03 3.79 -6.61
C ARG A 80 -11.98 4.38 -7.63
N GLU A 81 -12.54 5.53 -7.34
CA GLU A 81 -13.49 6.20 -8.23
C GLU A 81 -12.80 6.65 -9.52
N ILE A 82 -13.33 6.21 -10.65
CA ILE A 82 -12.93 6.64 -11.97
C ILE A 82 -14.10 7.47 -12.54
N ALA A 83 -13.94 8.79 -12.46
CA ALA A 83 -15.04 9.71 -12.77
C ALA A 83 -15.23 9.98 -14.29
N TRP A 84 -14.25 9.63 -15.13
CA TRP A 84 -14.26 10.00 -16.55
C TRP A 84 -14.15 8.79 -17.47
N PRO A 85 -14.88 8.75 -18.60
CA PRO A 85 -14.88 7.64 -19.56
C PRO A 85 -13.67 7.68 -20.50
N VAL A 86 -12.46 7.81 -19.93
CA VAL A 86 -11.21 7.73 -20.72
C VAL A 86 -10.87 6.26 -20.99
N ALA A 87 -10.17 5.98 -22.09
CA ALA A 87 -9.67 4.66 -22.36
C ALA A 87 -8.69 4.18 -21.26
N VAL A 88 -8.71 2.89 -20.94
CA VAL A 88 -7.85 2.30 -19.90
C VAL A 88 -6.37 2.62 -20.11
N GLU A 89 -5.87 2.52 -21.35
CA GLU A 89 -4.49 2.85 -21.67
C GLU A 89 -4.15 4.32 -21.34
N VAL A 90 -5.09 5.24 -21.59
CA VAL A 90 -4.93 6.67 -21.25
C VAL A 90 -4.89 6.85 -19.73
N LEU A 91 -5.77 6.15 -18.98
CA LEU A 91 -5.77 6.18 -17.51
C LEU A 91 -4.44 5.67 -16.93
N VAL A 92 -3.91 4.56 -17.46
CA VAL A 92 -2.61 4.02 -17.05
C VAL A 92 -1.47 4.97 -17.41
N ALA A 93 -1.54 5.61 -18.58
CA ALA A 93 -0.56 6.59 -19.05
C ALA A 93 -0.45 7.85 -18.16
N LEU A 94 -1.49 8.17 -17.36
CA LEU A 94 -1.39 9.24 -16.36
C LEU A 94 -0.29 8.96 -15.32
N GLY A 95 0.08 7.70 -15.08
CA GLY A 95 1.23 7.33 -14.27
C GLY A 95 2.55 7.92 -14.78
N ARG A 96 2.65 8.24 -16.07
CA ARG A 96 3.86 8.83 -16.68
C ARG A 96 3.98 10.35 -16.48
N ALA A 97 2.95 11.01 -15.94
CA ALA A 97 2.93 12.47 -15.77
C ALA A 97 4.21 13.05 -15.11
N PRO A 98 4.80 12.45 -14.06
CA PRO A 98 6.03 12.97 -13.45
C PRO A 98 7.26 12.93 -14.36
N HIS A 99 7.26 12.06 -15.38
CA HIS A 99 8.39 11.86 -16.29
C HIS A 99 8.34 12.76 -17.53
N ARG A 100 7.15 13.29 -17.87
CA ARG A 100 6.96 14.12 -19.05
C ARG A 100 7.65 15.49 -18.90
N ALA A 101 8.39 15.90 -19.92
CA ALA A 101 9.13 17.16 -19.90
C ALA A 101 8.24 18.39 -20.14
N SER A 102 7.18 18.25 -20.94
CA SER A 102 6.26 19.33 -21.34
C SER A 102 4.94 18.74 -21.88
N ALA A 103 4.06 19.59 -22.44
CA ALA A 103 2.78 19.21 -23.01
C ALA A 103 2.83 18.30 -24.27
N GLY A 104 3.97 17.71 -24.60
CA GLY A 104 4.12 16.74 -25.68
C GLY A 104 3.42 15.40 -25.39
N GLY A 105 3.22 14.58 -26.42
CA GLY A 105 2.70 13.21 -26.32
C GLY A 105 3.58 12.30 -25.46
N LEU A 106 3.19 11.04 -25.31
CA LEU A 106 4.01 10.00 -24.69
C LEU A 106 5.24 9.69 -25.55
N SER A 107 6.40 9.60 -24.94
CA SER A 107 7.60 9.06 -25.57
C SER A 107 7.46 7.54 -25.80
N ASP A 108 8.35 6.96 -26.61
CA ASP A 108 8.38 5.49 -26.79
C ASP A 108 8.69 4.78 -25.46
N ALA A 109 9.54 5.38 -24.63
CA ALA A 109 9.82 4.86 -23.29
C ALA A 109 8.58 4.89 -22.39
N ASP A 110 7.74 5.94 -22.47
CA ASP A 110 6.49 6.03 -21.73
C ASP A 110 5.48 5.01 -22.21
N ARG A 111 5.33 4.83 -23.53
CA ARG A 111 4.46 3.80 -24.12
C ARG A 111 4.88 2.40 -23.68
N ALA A 112 6.18 2.11 -23.70
CA ALA A 112 6.72 0.84 -23.22
C ALA A 112 6.46 0.62 -21.72
N ALA A 113 6.60 1.64 -20.87
CA ALA A 113 6.30 1.56 -19.45
C ALA A 113 4.81 1.28 -19.18
N VAL A 114 3.91 1.94 -19.92
CA VAL A 114 2.46 1.69 -19.87
C VAL A 114 2.15 0.25 -20.28
N ALA A 115 2.68 -0.23 -21.40
CA ALA A 115 2.45 -1.58 -21.89
C ALA A 115 2.95 -2.64 -20.87
N ARG A 116 4.15 -2.47 -20.29
CA ARG A 116 4.67 -3.37 -19.24
C ARG A 116 3.77 -3.38 -18.01
N ALA A 117 3.30 -2.22 -17.56
CA ALA A 117 2.43 -2.11 -16.40
C ALA A 117 1.07 -2.81 -16.64
N MET A 118 0.48 -2.61 -17.81
CA MET A 118 -0.78 -3.25 -18.19
C MET A 118 -0.63 -4.77 -18.33
N ALA A 119 0.47 -5.24 -18.91
CA ALA A 119 0.76 -6.69 -19.02
C ALA A 119 0.95 -7.32 -17.62
N ARG A 120 1.68 -6.67 -16.72
CA ARG A 120 1.93 -7.16 -15.35
C ARG A 120 0.64 -7.31 -14.53
N MET A 121 -0.36 -6.48 -14.79
CA MET A 121 -1.68 -6.54 -14.14
C MET A 121 -2.72 -7.29 -14.96
N GLU A 122 -2.35 -7.91 -16.07
CA GLU A 122 -3.22 -8.67 -16.98
C GLU A 122 -4.43 -7.88 -17.48
N VAL A 123 -4.25 -6.58 -17.73
CA VAL A 123 -5.29 -5.65 -18.20
C VAL A 123 -5.06 -5.12 -19.62
N ALA A 124 -4.08 -5.68 -20.38
CA ALA A 124 -3.76 -5.23 -21.72
C ALA A 124 -4.93 -5.37 -22.69
N HIS A 125 -5.76 -6.40 -22.53
CA HIS A 125 -6.96 -6.62 -23.33
C HIS A 125 -8.06 -5.57 -23.12
N LEU A 126 -7.96 -4.74 -22.09
CA LEU A 126 -8.91 -3.68 -21.77
C LEU A 126 -8.46 -2.31 -22.30
N ALA A 127 -7.33 -2.20 -23.01
CA ALA A 127 -6.67 -0.95 -23.37
C ALA A 127 -7.61 0.15 -23.92
N GLY A 128 -8.43 -0.17 -24.91
CA GLY A 128 -9.36 0.76 -25.55
C GLY A 128 -10.70 0.92 -24.85
N ARG A 129 -10.99 0.13 -23.79
CA ARG A 129 -12.29 0.17 -23.11
C ARG A 129 -12.42 1.43 -22.25
N PRO A 130 -13.61 2.06 -22.18
CA PRO A 130 -13.87 3.14 -21.24
C PRO A 130 -13.67 2.69 -19.79
N ALA A 131 -12.86 3.42 -19.03
CA ALA A 131 -12.51 3.01 -17.67
C ALA A 131 -13.70 3.05 -16.69
N THR A 132 -14.77 3.75 -17.04
CA THR A 132 -16.04 3.77 -16.28
C THR A 132 -16.89 2.51 -16.45
N GLU A 133 -16.56 1.65 -17.42
CA GLU A 133 -17.29 0.41 -17.70
C GLU A 133 -16.59 -0.84 -17.11
N LEU A 134 -15.55 -0.64 -16.32
CA LEU A 134 -14.81 -1.71 -15.69
C LEU A 134 -15.57 -2.27 -14.48
N SER A 135 -15.48 -3.58 -14.29
CA SER A 135 -15.85 -4.19 -13.00
C SER A 135 -14.93 -3.69 -11.89
N GLY A 136 -15.35 -3.84 -10.62
CA GLY A 136 -14.54 -3.40 -9.49
C GLY A 136 -13.15 -4.03 -9.45
N GLY A 137 -13.03 -5.31 -9.81
CA GLY A 137 -11.74 -6.01 -9.90
C GLY A 137 -10.86 -5.52 -11.05
N GLU A 138 -11.46 -5.30 -12.24
CA GLU A 138 -10.74 -4.72 -13.39
C GLU A 138 -10.25 -3.29 -13.07
N ALA A 139 -11.12 -2.46 -12.49
CA ALA A 139 -10.77 -1.09 -12.08
C ALA A 139 -9.60 -1.08 -11.08
N ALA A 140 -9.60 -1.97 -10.10
CA ALA A 140 -8.50 -2.09 -9.15
C ALA A 140 -7.18 -2.45 -9.84
N ARG A 141 -7.16 -3.47 -10.71
CA ARG A 141 -5.97 -3.86 -11.47
C ARG A 141 -5.46 -2.75 -12.39
N VAL A 142 -6.38 -2.03 -13.06
CA VAL A 142 -6.03 -0.87 -13.90
C VAL A 142 -5.41 0.27 -13.09
N LEU A 143 -5.94 0.57 -11.89
CA LEU A 143 -5.37 1.59 -11.02
C LEU A 143 -4.01 1.19 -10.46
N ILE A 144 -3.79 -0.10 -10.17
CA ILE A 144 -2.47 -0.62 -9.82
C ILE A 144 -1.52 -0.49 -11.03
N ALA A 145 -1.97 -0.87 -12.25
CA ALA A 145 -1.16 -0.67 -13.46
C ALA A 145 -0.73 0.79 -13.65
N ARG A 146 -1.62 1.76 -13.37
CA ARG A 146 -1.28 3.19 -13.39
C ARG A 146 -0.14 3.53 -12.41
N VAL A 147 -0.19 2.98 -11.20
CA VAL A 147 0.88 3.15 -10.20
C VAL A 147 2.18 2.52 -10.67
N LEU A 148 2.12 1.31 -11.24
CA LEU A 148 3.30 0.62 -11.77
C LEU A 148 3.94 1.35 -12.95
N ALA A 149 3.13 1.94 -13.83
CA ALA A 149 3.58 2.73 -14.97
C ALA A 149 4.41 3.97 -14.54
N GLN A 150 4.26 4.43 -13.30
CA GLN A 150 5.06 5.52 -12.76
C GLN A 150 6.53 5.14 -12.52
N GLU A 151 6.86 3.83 -12.41
CA GLU A 151 8.22 3.29 -12.26
C GLU A 151 9.03 3.93 -11.13
N THR A 152 8.38 4.17 -10.00
CA THR A 152 9.05 4.73 -8.82
C THR A 152 9.77 3.65 -8.01
N PRO A 153 10.85 4.00 -7.28
CA PRO A 153 11.51 3.08 -6.35
C PRO A 153 10.63 2.67 -5.17
N LEU A 154 9.63 3.48 -4.80
CA LEU A 154 8.74 3.20 -3.68
C LEU A 154 7.27 3.26 -4.12
N ILE A 155 6.47 2.34 -3.59
CA ILE A 155 5.02 2.33 -3.75
C ILE A 155 4.37 2.38 -2.37
N LEU A 156 3.41 3.29 -2.19
CA LEU A 156 2.50 3.28 -1.06
C LEU A 156 1.12 2.85 -1.57
N ALA A 157 0.53 1.82 -0.97
CA ALA A 157 -0.77 1.28 -1.39
C ALA A 157 -1.72 1.19 -0.20
N ASP A 158 -2.80 1.96 -0.26
CA ASP A 158 -3.80 2.03 0.80
C ASP A 158 -4.95 1.08 0.47
N GLU A 159 -4.99 -0.08 1.14
CA GLU A 159 -5.96 -1.15 0.98
C GLU A 159 -6.13 -1.65 -0.48
N PRO A 160 -5.03 -2.02 -1.16
CA PRO A 160 -5.06 -2.37 -2.59
C PRO A 160 -5.91 -3.61 -2.89
N THR A 161 -6.14 -4.46 -1.90
CA THR A 161 -6.86 -5.74 -2.03
C THR A 161 -8.34 -5.66 -1.65
N ALA A 162 -8.82 -4.51 -1.13
CA ALA A 162 -10.21 -4.36 -0.72
C ALA A 162 -11.18 -4.55 -1.91
N GLY A 163 -12.23 -5.36 -1.72
CA GLY A 163 -13.24 -5.64 -2.75
C GLY A 163 -12.77 -6.47 -3.95
N LEU A 164 -11.58 -7.07 -3.88
CA LEU A 164 -11.11 -8.07 -4.83
C LEU A 164 -11.52 -9.48 -4.38
N ASP A 165 -11.71 -10.38 -5.34
CA ASP A 165 -11.81 -11.81 -5.04
C ASP A 165 -10.47 -12.37 -4.53
N PRO A 166 -10.47 -13.54 -3.86
CA PRO A 166 -9.25 -14.09 -3.25
C PRO A 166 -8.09 -14.28 -4.21
N ALA A 167 -8.35 -14.70 -5.46
CA ALA A 167 -7.30 -14.91 -6.45
C ALA A 167 -6.64 -13.57 -6.85
N ALA A 168 -7.45 -12.54 -7.09
CA ALA A 168 -6.96 -11.20 -7.42
C ALA A 168 -6.22 -10.54 -6.23
N GLN A 169 -6.61 -10.81 -4.99
CA GLN A 169 -5.90 -10.37 -3.79
C GLN A 169 -4.49 -10.96 -3.74
N ILE A 170 -4.38 -12.28 -3.89
CA ILE A 170 -3.11 -13.00 -3.91
C ILE A 170 -2.22 -12.49 -5.04
N ALA A 171 -2.74 -12.42 -6.27
CA ALA A 171 -2.00 -11.94 -7.44
C ALA A 171 -1.47 -10.50 -7.23
N THR A 172 -2.26 -9.62 -6.61
CA THR A 172 -1.83 -8.25 -6.27
C THR A 172 -0.63 -8.27 -5.31
N MET A 173 -0.69 -9.10 -4.26
CA MET A 173 0.39 -9.19 -3.29
C MET A 173 1.65 -9.84 -3.88
N GLU A 174 1.50 -10.82 -4.77
CA GLU A 174 2.62 -11.42 -5.52
C GLU A 174 3.32 -10.40 -6.43
N VAL A 175 2.56 -9.52 -7.08
CA VAL A 175 3.13 -8.39 -7.84
C VAL A 175 3.99 -7.51 -6.92
N PHE A 176 3.49 -7.14 -5.73
CA PHE A 176 4.28 -6.35 -4.78
C PHE A 176 5.53 -7.09 -4.30
N GLY A 177 5.42 -8.38 -4.01
CA GLY A 177 6.57 -9.22 -3.67
C GLY A 177 7.61 -9.27 -4.80
N THR A 178 7.17 -9.35 -6.06
CA THR A 178 8.06 -9.33 -7.23
C THR A 178 8.77 -7.98 -7.36
N LEU A 179 8.05 -6.87 -7.18
CA LEU A 179 8.64 -5.52 -7.20
C LEU A 179 9.69 -5.35 -6.10
N ALA A 180 9.44 -5.90 -4.91
CA ALA A 180 10.43 -5.88 -3.83
C ALA A 180 11.69 -6.68 -4.22
N ARG A 181 11.54 -7.88 -4.80
CA ARG A 181 12.70 -8.64 -5.33
C ARG A 181 13.46 -7.90 -6.44
N GLU A 182 12.79 -7.03 -7.19
CA GLU A 182 13.40 -6.11 -8.17
C GLU A 182 14.09 -4.90 -7.53
N GLY A 183 14.12 -4.81 -6.19
CA GLY A 183 14.79 -3.74 -5.43
C GLY A 183 13.92 -2.52 -5.14
N ARG A 184 12.60 -2.58 -5.40
CA ARG A 184 11.68 -1.52 -4.97
C ARG A 184 11.26 -1.72 -3.51
N GLY A 185 10.74 -0.67 -2.88
CA GLY A 185 10.07 -0.75 -1.58
C GLY A 185 8.56 -0.66 -1.76
N VAL A 186 7.81 -1.36 -0.91
CA VAL A 186 6.36 -1.28 -0.86
C VAL A 186 5.90 -1.04 0.57
N LEU A 187 5.10 0.00 0.80
CA LEU A 187 4.35 0.20 2.04
C LEU A 187 2.87 -0.04 1.74
N VAL A 188 2.30 -1.10 2.27
CA VAL A 188 0.92 -1.50 1.97
C VAL A 188 0.08 -1.56 3.23
N ALA A 189 -1.04 -0.82 3.26
CA ALA A 189 -2.04 -0.98 4.33
C ALA A 189 -2.94 -2.17 4.02
N LEU A 190 -3.10 -3.06 5.00
CA LEU A 190 -3.88 -4.28 4.87
C LEU A 190 -4.82 -4.44 6.06
N HIS A 191 -6.02 -4.98 5.78
CA HIS A 191 -6.94 -5.47 6.80
C HIS A 191 -6.86 -6.98 6.95
N ASP A 192 -6.55 -7.70 5.88
CA ASP A 192 -6.38 -9.14 5.91
C ASP A 192 -5.02 -9.51 6.51
N LEU A 193 -5.06 -10.05 7.73
CA LEU A 193 -3.87 -10.41 8.48
C LEU A 193 -3.20 -11.68 7.91
N ALA A 194 -3.96 -12.56 7.24
CA ALA A 194 -3.39 -13.74 6.60
C ALA A 194 -2.59 -13.34 5.35
N LEU A 195 -3.10 -12.41 4.53
CA LEU A 195 -2.33 -11.83 3.43
C LEU A 195 -1.09 -11.09 3.94
N ALA A 196 -1.22 -10.32 5.03
CA ALA A 196 -0.09 -9.61 5.65
C ALA A 196 0.98 -10.60 6.14
N ALA A 197 0.58 -11.66 6.82
CA ALA A 197 1.46 -12.71 7.32
C ALA A 197 2.28 -13.36 6.19
N ARG A 198 1.61 -13.66 5.07
CA ARG A 198 2.18 -14.44 3.97
C ARG A 198 3.06 -13.62 3.02
N HIS A 199 2.71 -12.37 2.78
CA HIS A 199 3.30 -11.57 1.69
C HIS A 199 4.17 -10.41 2.15
N CYS A 200 4.10 -9.99 3.42
CA CYS A 200 4.93 -8.91 3.91
C CYS A 200 6.24 -9.44 4.47
N THR A 201 7.33 -8.71 4.22
CA THR A 201 8.64 -9.00 4.81
C THR A 201 8.76 -8.50 6.25
N ARG A 202 8.00 -7.44 6.57
CA ARG A 202 7.93 -6.79 7.88
C ARG A 202 6.54 -6.18 8.08
N LEU A 203 6.08 -6.14 9.32
CA LEU A 203 4.83 -5.50 9.69
C LEU A 203 5.08 -4.33 10.64
N VAL A 204 4.25 -3.30 10.48
CA VAL A 204 4.11 -2.18 11.41
C VAL A 204 2.65 -2.12 11.83
N ALA A 205 2.39 -2.38 13.10
CA ALA A 205 1.05 -2.33 13.67
C ALA A 205 0.79 -0.97 14.31
N LEU A 206 -0.26 -0.27 13.86
CA LEU A 206 -0.72 0.97 14.46
C LEU A 206 -1.90 0.71 15.39
N ALA A 207 -1.85 1.31 16.57
CA ALA A 207 -2.98 1.39 17.50
C ALA A 207 -2.98 2.75 18.21
N GLY A 208 -4.14 3.37 18.33
CA GLY A 208 -4.28 4.68 18.99
C GLY A 208 -3.37 5.78 18.39
N GLY A 209 -3.10 5.74 17.09
CA GLY A 209 -2.24 6.71 16.41
C GLY A 209 -0.73 6.52 16.66
N ARG A 210 -0.29 5.45 17.28
CA ARG A 210 1.11 5.14 17.59
C ARG A 210 1.52 3.80 16.98
N VAL A 211 2.82 3.57 16.78
CA VAL A 211 3.35 2.24 16.50
C VAL A 211 3.26 1.40 17.77
N ALA A 212 2.44 0.37 17.73
CA ALA A 212 2.23 -0.56 18.84
C ALA A 212 3.14 -1.77 18.76
N ALA A 213 3.50 -2.21 17.55
CA ALA A 213 4.46 -3.28 17.32
C ALA A 213 5.08 -3.13 15.93
N GLU A 214 6.33 -3.54 15.77
CA GLU A 214 7.05 -3.59 14.51
C GLU A 214 8.03 -4.77 14.54
N GLY A 215 8.11 -5.52 13.42
CA GLY A 215 9.01 -6.68 13.33
C GLY A 215 8.60 -7.65 12.24
N ALA A 216 9.13 -8.85 12.29
CA ALA A 216 8.75 -9.94 11.42
C ALA A 216 7.26 -10.30 11.59
N PRO A 217 6.56 -10.77 10.53
CA PRO A 217 5.14 -11.10 10.63
C PRO A 217 4.80 -12.04 11.81
N ALA A 218 5.61 -13.06 12.08
CA ALA A 218 5.41 -14.00 13.19
C ALA A 218 5.47 -13.33 14.58
N GLU A 219 6.29 -12.30 14.73
CA GLU A 219 6.43 -11.54 15.99
C GLU A 219 5.22 -10.63 16.21
N VAL A 220 4.86 -9.86 15.17
CA VAL A 220 3.80 -8.86 15.23
C VAL A 220 2.41 -9.50 15.26
N LEU A 221 2.23 -10.67 14.62
CA LEU A 221 0.97 -11.43 14.58
C LEU A 221 0.99 -12.64 15.54
N SER A 222 1.84 -12.62 16.57
CA SER A 222 1.77 -13.63 17.62
C SER A 222 0.38 -13.65 18.27
N PRO A 223 -0.07 -14.80 18.84
CA PRO A 223 -1.39 -14.87 19.50
C PRO A 223 -1.60 -13.80 20.58
N ALA A 224 -0.54 -13.46 21.33
CA ALA A 224 -0.60 -12.41 22.34
C ALA A 224 -0.80 -11.01 21.72
N SER A 225 -0.06 -10.69 20.66
CA SER A 225 -0.21 -9.42 19.93
C SER A 225 -1.57 -9.32 19.24
N ALA A 226 -2.05 -10.39 18.62
CA ALA A 226 -3.37 -10.44 17.98
C ALA A 226 -4.50 -10.19 19.00
N ALA A 227 -4.38 -10.76 20.20
CA ALA A 227 -5.33 -10.52 21.28
C ALA A 227 -5.29 -9.08 21.79
N GLY A 228 -4.10 -8.48 21.91
CA GLY A 228 -3.94 -7.10 22.39
C GLY A 228 -4.34 -6.04 21.38
N LEU A 229 -3.94 -6.22 20.10
CA LEU A 229 -4.15 -5.23 19.04
C LEU A 229 -5.53 -5.30 18.40
N PHE A 230 -6.07 -6.50 18.22
CA PHE A 230 -7.31 -6.74 17.47
C PHE A 230 -8.44 -7.33 18.30
N GLY A 231 -8.18 -7.73 19.55
CA GLY A 231 -9.19 -8.35 20.40
C GLY A 231 -9.63 -9.74 19.92
N ILE A 232 -8.76 -10.47 19.22
CA ILE A 232 -9.06 -11.78 18.65
C ILE A 232 -8.17 -12.87 19.26
N GLU A 233 -8.71 -14.09 19.31
CA GLU A 233 -7.92 -15.30 19.47
C GLU A 233 -7.39 -15.71 18.10
N ALA A 234 -6.10 -16.02 18.02
CA ALA A 234 -5.45 -16.38 16.77
C ALA A 234 -4.45 -17.52 16.95
N ARG A 235 -4.13 -18.19 15.84
CA ARG A 235 -3.08 -19.19 15.73
C ARG A 235 -2.14 -18.82 14.60
N TRP A 236 -0.85 -19.02 14.85
CA TRP A 236 0.21 -18.95 13.86
C TRP A 236 0.73 -20.35 13.59
N GLU A 237 0.92 -20.72 12.34
CA GLU A 237 1.49 -21.99 11.92
C GLU A 237 2.50 -21.74 10.79
N ASP A 238 3.62 -22.46 10.83
CA ASP A 238 4.58 -22.49 9.73
C ASP A 238 4.23 -23.69 8.84
N GLY A 239 3.56 -23.41 7.72
CA GLY A 239 3.18 -24.42 6.74
C GLY A 239 4.24 -24.60 5.65
N PRO A 240 4.15 -25.71 4.87
CA PRO A 240 5.09 -25.99 3.78
C PRO A 240 5.09 -24.93 2.68
N GLU A 241 3.95 -24.24 2.49
CA GLU A 241 3.77 -23.16 1.51
C GLU A 241 4.01 -21.76 2.09
N GLY A 242 4.54 -21.67 3.32
CA GLY A 242 4.77 -20.41 4.04
C GLY A 242 3.86 -20.22 5.25
N PRO A 243 3.96 -19.09 5.93
CA PRO A 243 3.26 -18.83 7.18
C PRO A 243 1.74 -18.77 6.99
N LEU A 244 1.02 -19.29 7.98
CA LEU A 244 -0.44 -19.27 8.06
C LEU A 244 -0.86 -18.54 9.33
N PHE A 245 -1.74 -17.57 9.19
CA PHE A 245 -2.37 -16.86 10.29
C PHE A 245 -3.87 -17.14 10.30
N HIS A 246 -4.39 -17.69 11.38
CA HIS A 246 -5.80 -18.03 11.54
C HIS A 246 -6.42 -17.21 12.67
N ALA A 247 -7.38 -16.36 12.33
CA ALA A 247 -8.26 -15.75 13.32
C ALA A 247 -9.31 -16.79 13.73
N LEU A 248 -9.37 -17.13 15.01
CA LEU A 248 -10.21 -18.22 15.53
C LEU A 248 -11.52 -17.70 16.12
N GLY A 249 -11.53 -16.51 16.70
CA GLY A 249 -12.70 -15.94 17.34
C GLY A 249 -12.38 -14.63 18.05
N LEU A 250 -13.39 -14.04 18.68
CA LEU A 250 -13.19 -12.87 19.53
C LEU A 250 -12.57 -13.32 20.87
N ARG A 251 -11.60 -12.55 21.34
CA ARG A 251 -11.10 -12.72 22.70
C ARG A 251 -12.25 -12.52 23.67
N ARG A 252 -12.63 -13.58 24.37
CA ARG A 252 -13.56 -13.48 25.50
C ARG A 252 -12.71 -13.21 26.73
N ASP A 253 -12.89 -12.04 27.34
CA ASP A 253 -12.36 -11.85 28.68
C ASP A 253 -12.96 -12.94 29.54
N ARG A 254 -12.12 -13.91 29.99
CA ARG A 254 -12.55 -14.86 31.01
C ARG A 254 -12.88 -14.01 32.23
N ALA A 255 -14.17 -13.78 32.46
CA ALA A 255 -14.64 -13.17 33.68
C ALA A 255 -13.99 -13.94 34.84
N ARG A 256 -13.19 -13.22 35.65
CA ARG A 256 -12.69 -13.70 36.93
C ARG A 256 -13.81 -13.70 37.94
#